data_9d370f9dffe1422c2ce2e7a88645c906
#
_entry.id   9d370f9dffe1422c2ce2e7a88645c906
#
_cell.length_a   1.000
_cell.length_b   1.000
_cell.length_c   1.000
_cell.angle_alpha   90.00
_cell.angle_beta   90.00
_cell.angle_gamma   90.00
#
_symmetry.space_group_name_H-M   'P 1'
#
loop_
_entity.id
_entity.type
_entity.pdbx_description
1 polymer ?
#
loop_
_entity_poly.entity_id
_entity_poly.type
_entity_poly.pdbx_seq_one_letter_code
_entity_poly.pdbx_strand_id
1 'polypeptide(L)'
;MRIRSKIYGCLLLAFFSSLYSCKQASEGADEHDEQQEHVEKKDEHQEPENKEVELNNAQYDASDIVLGTFEQKNLSEVINANGYTKLPPQNQADVSVFMPGIIKSIRVIEGQHVRAGETIAMLESPEFPKLQEAYFTSESNLEFLAAEFERQKTLSDENVNAKKAFQKIKADFETEKVRHNSLKKQLNMLHLAGSGVGNISSTVSVTAPISGYITEVNIKIGSNVQPGNPLFSIVDNSKMHVDLLVYEKDLQKVKPGQTVRFVLTNQDNSEIQGKIFSVGKAFENETKSVAVHADILNDKQILIPGMYVNALIDIGKNAVNALPVDAVVKADGREFIFILEEIHDMSEKDAKQKAAEGTKKLYHFQRIEVKSGTAQLGYIQVTPLQKLEKDAKIVLKGSYYIQSHLLKSEGGGGHEH
;
A
#
# COMPACT_ATOMS: atom_id res chain seq x y z
N MET A 1 12.41 -35.79 54.19
CA MET A 1 11.66 -34.89 55.06
C MET A 1 10.63 -34.24 54.14
N ARG A 2 9.46 -34.83 53.93
CA ARG A 2 8.19 -34.56 54.59
C ARG A 2 7.93 -33.04 54.62
N ILE A 3 6.85 -32.44 54.01
CA ILE A 3 5.44 -32.71 54.25
C ILE A 3 4.66 -31.78 53.27
N ARG A 4 3.70 -32.30 52.46
CA ARG A 4 2.22 -32.11 52.46
C ARG A 4 1.70 -30.71 52.04
N SER A 5 0.91 -30.60 50.98
CA SER A 5 -0.51 -31.04 50.79
C SER A 5 -1.55 -30.03 51.27
N LYS A 6 -2.48 -29.66 50.40
CA LYS A 6 -3.96 -29.62 50.49
C LYS A 6 -4.48 -28.51 49.61
N ILE A 7 -5.23 -28.72 48.50
CA ILE A 7 -6.63 -29.17 48.41
C ILE A 7 -7.59 -28.31 49.27
N TYR A 8 -8.49 -27.68 48.57
CA TYR A 8 -9.92 -27.37 48.83
C TYR A 8 -10.32 -26.26 47.81
N GLY A 9 -11.33 -26.29 47.02
CA GLY A 9 -12.54 -27.05 47.09
C GLY A 9 -13.67 -26.18 46.49
N CYS A 10 -14.49 -26.78 45.71
CA CYS A 10 -15.78 -26.42 45.16
C CYS A 10 -16.60 -25.41 45.97
N LEU A 11 -17.38 -24.60 45.26
CA LEU A 11 -18.87 -24.33 45.41
C LEU A 11 -19.23 -23.35 44.30
N LEU A 12 -19.91 -23.70 43.21
CA LEU A 12 -21.35 -23.94 43.03
C LEU A 12 -22.22 -22.87 43.66
N LEU A 13 -22.81 -22.03 42.82
CA LEU A 13 -24.25 -21.64 42.97
C LEU A 13 -24.77 -21.10 41.65
N ALA A 14 -25.67 -21.87 41.10
CA ALA A 14 -26.67 -21.58 40.11
C ALA A 14 -27.73 -20.67 40.67
N PHE A 15 -28.46 -19.99 39.84
CA PHE A 15 -29.85 -19.50 39.96
C PHE A 15 -29.93 -18.26 38.99
N PHE A 16 -30.85 -18.06 38.10
CA PHE A 16 -32.22 -18.55 37.92
C PHE A 16 -32.59 -18.30 36.45
N SER A 17 -33.20 -19.25 35.89
CA SER A 17 -34.00 -19.27 34.69
C SER A 17 -35.32 -18.51 34.88
N SER A 18 -35.84 -17.86 33.83
CA SER A 18 -37.26 -17.86 33.59
C SER A 18 -37.59 -17.78 32.12
N LEU A 19 -38.12 -18.87 31.67
CA LEU A 19 -38.91 -19.14 30.50
C LEU A 19 -40.28 -18.44 30.60
N TYR A 20 -40.82 -17.98 29.49
CA TYR A 20 -42.24 -18.08 29.12
C TYR A 20 -42.28 -18.08 27.59
N SER A 21 -42.50 -19.05 26.95
CA SER A 21 -43.46 -20.07 26.55
C SER A 21 -44.81 -19.51 26.04
N CYS A 22 -45.02 -19.93 24.80
CA CYS A 22 -46.21 -19.98 23.95
C CYS A 22 -47.56 -20.13 24.67
N LYS A 23 -48.64 -19.63 24.09
CA LYS A 23 -49.73 -20.50 23.60
C LYS A 23 -50.67 -19.82 22.62
N GLN A 24 -51.04 -20.56 21.64
CA GLN A 24 -52.00 -20.47 20.57
C GLN A 24 -53.42 -20.67 21.10
N ALA A 25 -54.39 -20.02 20.48
CA ALA A 25 -55.71 -20.47 20.04
C ALA A 25 -56.76 -19.34 20.11
N SER A 26 -57.24 -18.92 19.00
CA SER A 26 -58.47 -19.27 18.27
C SER A 26 -59.72 -18.47 18.66
N GLU A 27 -60.31 -17.89 17.62
CA GLU A 27 -61.72 -17.61 17.36
C GLU A 27 -62.44 -16.43 18.05
N GLY A 28 -62.98 -15.58 17.17
CA GLY A 28 -64.09 -14.66 17.50
C GLY A 28 -64.07 -13.42 16.64
N ALA A 29 -64.95 -13.41 15.65
CA ALA A 29 -65.18 -12.31 14.74
C ALA A 29 -65.68 -11.08 15.50
N ASP A 30 -65.32 -9.90 15.05
CA ASP A 30 -66.28 -8.78 14.78
C ASP A 30 -65.55 -7.68 13.99
N GLU A 31 -66.26 -7.21 13.01
CA GLU A 31 -65.95 -6.13 12.08
C GLU A 31 -65.74 -4.79 12.80
N HIS A 32 -64.66 -4.07 12.51
CA HIS A 32 -64.71 -2.62 12.40
C HIS A 32 -63.68 -2.14 11.37
N ASP A 33 -64.27 -1.56 10.36
CA ASP A 33 -63.68 -0.82 9.23
C ASP A 33 -62.87 0.39 9.75
N GLU A 34 -61.56 0.39 9.58
CA GLU A 34 -60.72 1.58 9.61
C GLU A 34 -59.75 1.57 8.42
N GLN A 35 -60.08 2.43 7.48
CA GLN A 35 -59.29 2.77 6.30
C GLN A 35 -57.89 3.25 6.74
N GLN A 36 -56.90 2.45 6.56
CA GLN A 36 -55.51 2.90 6.50
C GLN A 36 -55.19 3.32 5.07
N GLU A 37 -55.15 4.63 4.86
CA GLU A 37 -54.53 5.26 3.68
C GLU A 37 -53.09 4.78 3.52
N HIS A 38 -52.88 3.95 2.51
CA HIS A 38 -51.57 3.74 1.94
C HIS A 38 -51.14 5.03 1.26
N VAL A 39 -50.31 5.82 1.96
CA VAL A 39 -49.53 6.87 1.32
C VAL A 39 -48.44 6.17 0.53
N GLU A 40 -48.71 5.89 -0.75
CA GLU A 40 -47.67 5.69 -1.74
C GLU A 40 -46.79 6.94 -1.78
N LYS A 41 -45.60 6.86 -1.22
CA LYS A 41 -44.54 7.79 -1.57
C LYS A 41 -44.20 7.59 -3.05
N LYS A 42 -44.84 8.37 -3.90
CA LYS A 42 -44.31 8.66 -5.22
C LYS A 42 -42.94 9.30 -5.00
N ASP A 43 -41.89 8.59 -5.38
CA ASP A 43 -40.61 9.20 -5.75
C ASP A 43 -40.92 10.11 -6.93
N GLU A 44 -41.19 11.38 -6.66
CA GLU A 44 -41.16 12.43 -7.65
C GLU A 44 -39.73 12.52 -8.14
N HIS A 45 -39.46 11.90 -9.29
CA HIS A 45 -38.39 12.34 -10.15
C HIS A 45 -38.67 13.81 -10.48
N GLN A 46 -38.09 14.73 -9.69
CA GLN A 46 -38.02 16.12 -10.07
C GLN A 46 -37.22 16.18 -11.36
N GLU A 47 -37.90 16.42 -12.47
CA GLU A 47 -37.26 16.88 -13.70
C GLU A 47 -36.37 18.08 -13.34
N PRO A 48 -35.17 18.19 -13.92
CA PRO A 48 -34.28 19.31 -13.66
C PRO A 48 -35.03 20.59 -14.02
N GLU A 49 -35.31 21.42 -13.01
CA GLU A 49 -35.89 22.76 -13.22
C GLU A 49 -34.92 23.58 -14.06
N ASN A 50 -35.16 23.64 -15.35
CA ASN A 50 -34.47 24.52 -16.27
C ASN A 50 -34.91 25.96 -15.95
N LYS A 51 -34.13 26.66 -15.13
CA LYS A 51 -34.39 28.05 -14.79
C LYS A 51 -33.79 28.94 -15.84
N GLU A 52 -34.61 29.81 -16.39
CA GLU A 52 -34.23 30.80 -17.38
C GLU A 52 -33.95 32.16 -16.72
N VAL A 53 -33.00 32.89 -17.30
CA VAL A 53 -32.62 34.24 -16.83
C VAL A 53 -32.59 35.16 -18.04
N GLU A 54 -33.33 36.28 -17.95
CA GLU A 54 -33.32 37.33 -18.96
C GLU A 54 -32.44 38.50 -18.51
N LEU A 55 -31.52 38.90 -19.37
CA LEU A 55 -30.71 40.11 -19.17
C LEU A 55 -30.99 41.10 -20.33
N ASN A 56 -31.17 42.36 -19.97
CA ASN A 56 -31.21 43.43 -20.96
C ASN A 56 -29.79 43.79 -21.45
N ASN A 57 -29.70 44.57 -22.52
CA ASN A 57 -28.42 44.96 -23.14
C ASN A 57 -27.48 45.64 -22.13
N ALA A 58 -27.99 46.54 -21.28
CA ALA A 58 -27.18 47.28 -20.31
C ALA A 58 -26.64 46.32 -19.21
N GLN A 59 -27.43 45.36 -18.77
CA GLN A 59 -27.02 44.32 -17.81
C GLN A 59 -26.00 43.39 -18.41
N TYR A 60 -26.19 42.97 -19.67
CA TYR A 60 -25.23 42.13 -20.40
C TYR A 60 -23.88 42.83 -20.54
N ASP A 61 -23.87 44.09 -21.01
CA ASP A 61 -22.66 44.85 -21.22
C ASP A 61 -21.92 45.13 -19.89
N ALA A 62 -22.68 45.33 -18.80
CA ALA A 62 -22.09 45.60 -17.47
C ALA A 62 -21.56 44.33 -16.77
N SER A 63 -21.91 43.14 -17.23
CA SER A 63 -21.60 41.87 -16.55
C SER A 63 -20.33 41.18 -17.04
N ASP A 64 -19.60 41.77 -18.00
CA ASP A 64 -18.35 41.21 -18.54
C ASP A 64 -18.52 39.76 -19.02
N ILE A 65 -19.71 39.42 -19.56
CA ILE A 65 -20.02 38.07 -20.02
C ILE A 65 -19.18 37.73 -21.25
N VAL A 66 -18.47 36.61 -21.16
CA VAL A 66 -17.75 36.03 -22.31
C VAL A 66 -18.39 34.71 -22.65
N LEU A 67 -18.79 34.58 -23.91
CA LEU A 67 -19.38 33.35 -24.45
C LEU A 67 -18.33 32.52 -25.17
N GLY A 68 -18.46 31.21 -25.13
CA GLY A 68 -17.61 30.27 -25.84
C GLY A 68 -18.24 28.88 -25.90
N THR A 69 -17.40 27.89 -26.15
CA THR A 69 -17.79 26.47 -26.19
C THR A 69 -16.89 25.65 -25.30
N PHE A 70 -17.22 24.37 -25.12
CA PHE A 70 -16.31 23.44 -24.43
C PHE A 70 -14.96 23.39 -25.15
N GLU A 71 -13.89 23.46 -24.38
CA GLU A 71 -12.54 23.18 -24.87
C GLU A 71 -12.12 21.77 -24.50
N GLN A 72 -11.50 21.06 -25.45
CA GLN A 72 -10.85 19.78 -25.13
C GLN A 72 -9.53 20.05 -24.45
N LYS A 73 -9.43 19.76 -23.16
CA LYS A 73 -8.20 19.87 -22.37
C LYS A 73 -7.72 18.51 -21.90
N ASN A 74 -6.41 18.33 -21.97
CA ASN A 74 -5.77 17.16 -21.35
C ASN A 74 -5.56 17.47 -19.87
N LEU A 75 -6.54 17.19 -19.02
CA LEU A 75 -6.41 17.31 -17.59
C LEU A 75 -5.82 16.04 -17.01
N SER A 76 -4.80 16.18 -16.15
CA SER A 76 -4.20 15.05 -15.46
C SER A 76 -5.09 14.64 -14.30
N GLU A 77 -5.63 13.45 -14.36
CA GLU A 77 -6.33 12.85 -13.23
C GLU A 77 -5.29 12.20 -12.30
N VAL A 78 -5.37 12.49 -11.00
CA VAL A 78 -4.49 11.91 -9.98
C VAL A 78 -5.31 11.19 -8.92
N ILE A 79 -4.74 10.09 -8.41
CA ILE A 79 -5.27 9.39 -7.23
C ILE A 79 -4.39 9.76 -6.04
N ASN A 80 -5.01 10.24 -4.96
CA ASN A 80 -4.34 10.41 -3.68
C ASN A 80 -4.25 9.05 -2.97
N ALA A 81 -3.06 8.66 -2.59
CA ALA A 81 -2.78 7.46 -1.84
C ALA A 81 -1.80 7.77 -0.71
N ASN A 82 -1.96 7.08 0.40
CA ASN A 82 -1.03 7.12 1.52
C ASN A 82 -0.22 5.83 1.53
N GLY A 83 0.95 5.86 2.13
CA GLY A 83 1.76 4.67 2.22
C GLY A 83 2.97 4.84 3.11
N TYR A 84 3.89 3.92 3.02
CA TYR A 84 5.14 3.93 3.78
C TYR A 84 6.28 3.33 2.98
N THR A 85 7.48 3.75 3.30
CA THR A 85 8.71 3.19 2.74
C THR A 85 8.93 1.79 3.29
N LYS A 86 9.34 0.87 2.44
CA LYS A 86 9.57 -0.54 2.78
C LYS A 86 10.80 -1.09 2.08
N LEU A 87 11.40 -2.08 2.69
CA LEU A 87 12.50 -2.84 2.09
C LEU A 87 11.99 -4.17 1.53
N PRO A 88 12.47 -4.59 0.36
CA PRO A 88 12.27 -5.95 -0.10
C PRO A 88 12.88 -6.96 0.90
N PRO A 89 12.30 -8.16 1.07
CA PRO A 89 12.82 -9.17 1.99
C PRO A 89 14.30 -9.54 1.77
N GLN A 90 14.78 -9.48 0.51
CA GLN A 90 16.17 -9.76 0.18
C GLN A 90 17.17 -8.68 0.62
N ASN A 91 16.69 -7.52 1.03
CA ASN A 91 17.51 -6.41 1.52
C ASN A 91 17.45 -6.26 3.05
N GLN A 92 16.97 -7.30 3.74
CA GLN A 92 16.95 -7.41 5.20
C GLN A 92 17.51 -8.77 5.57
N ALA A 93 18.25 -8.85 6.65
CA ALA A 93 18.81 -10.10 7.14
C ALA A 93 18.85 -10.12 8.66
N ASP A 94 18.32 -11.20 9.23
CA ASP A 94 18.52 -11.55 10.61
C ASP A 94 19.71 -12.51 10.73
N VAL A 95 20.69 -12.11 11.51
CA VAL A 95 21.88 -12.92 11.74
C VAL A 95 21.65 -13.82 12.95
N SER A 96 21.72 -15.12 12.75
CA SER A 96 21.66 -16.13 13.82
C SER A 96 22.87 -17.05 13.77
N VAL A 97 23.03 -17.91 14.79
CA VAL A 97 24.11 -18.89 14.85
C VAL A 97 23.64 -20.28 14.41
N PHE A 98 24.58 -21.09 13.90
CA PHE A 98 24.30 -22.49 13.52
C PHE A 98 24.44 -23.47 14.70
N MET A 99 25.25 -23.09 15.72
CA MET A 99 25.50 -23.92 16.89
C MET A 99 25.43 -23.03 18.16
N PRO A 100 25.03 -23.59 19.32
CA PRO A 100 24.96 -22.85 20.57
C PRO A 100 26.36 -22.46 21.05
N GLY A 101 26.41 -21.34 21.78
CA GLY A 101 27.64 -20.85 22.36
C GLY A 101 27.46 -19.58 23.19
N ILE A 102 28.56 -19.01 23.65
CA ILE A 102 28.62 -17.77 24.45
C ILE A 102 29.26 -16.68 23.60
N ILE A 103 28.67 -15.50 23.59
CA ILE A 103 29.22 -14.33 22.91
C ILE A 103 30.46 -13.85 23.64
N LYS A 104 31.62 -13.95 22.99
CA LYS A 104 32.91 -13.53 23.52
C LYS A 104 33.19 -12.05 23.35
N SER A 105 32.84 -11.51 22.16
CA SER A 105 32.98 -10.10 21.84
C SER A 105 31.97 -9.66 20.76
N ILE A 106 31.60 -8.39 20.79
CA ILE A 106 30.77 -7.71 19.80
C ILE A 106 31.62 -6.60 19.20
N ARG A 107 31.67 -6.47 17.88
CA ARG A 107 32.53 -5.54 17.16
C ARG A 107 31.79 -4.39 16.50
N VAL A 108 30.46 -4.39 16.58
CA VAL A 108 29.59 -3.42 15.92
C VAL A 108 28.60 -2.82 16.90
N ILE A 109 28.08 -1.68 16.53
CA ILE A 109 27.01 -0.98 17.26
C ILE A 109 25.83 -0.72 16.31
N GLU A 110 24.66 -0.43 16.87
CA GLU A 110 23.49 -0.01 16.11
C GLU A 110 23.79 1.27 15.31
N GLY A 111 23.29 1.34 14.08
CA GLY A 111 23.55 2.42 13.13
C GLY A 111 24.86 2.28 12.34
N GLN A 112 25.74 1.35 12.70
CA GLN A 112 26.99 1.14 11.98
C GLN A 112 26.76 0.41 10.65
N HIS A 113 27.44 0.86 9.59
CA HIS A 113 27.46 0.16 8.31
C HIS A 113 28.48 -0.99 8.36
N VAL A 114 28.08 -2.17 7.85
CA VAL A 114 28.91 -3.36 7.70
C VAL A 114 28.90 -3.86 6.26
N ARG A 115 29.94 -4.61 5.88
CA ARG A 115 30.04 -5.27 4.58
C ARG A 115 29.70 -6.76 4.71
N ALA A 116 29.15 -7.34 3.65
CA ALA A 116 28.95 -8.78 3.58
C ALA A 116 30.26 -9.52 3.86
N GLY A 117 30.20 -10.53 4.76
CA GLY A 117 31.38 -11.28 5.23
C GLY A 117 32.16 -10.62 6.37
N GLU A 118 31.87 -9.40 6.76
CA GLU A 118 32.51 -8.72 7.89
C GLU A 118 32.17 -9.40 9.21
N THR A 119 33.18 -9.56 10.08
CA THR A 119 33.00 -10.16 11.41
C THR A 119 32.37 -9.15 12.36
N ILE A 120 31.15 -9.43 12.81
CA ILE A 120 30.37 -8.56 13.68
C ILE A 120 30.39 -9.00 15.15
N ALA A 121 30.61 -10.30 15.42
CA ALA A 121 30.80 -10.85 16.76
C ALA A 121 31.69 -12.09 16.74
N MET A 122 32.17 -12.49 17.91
CA MET A 122 32.87 -13.75 18.14
C MET A 122 32.05 -14.64 19.07
N LEU A 123 31.79 -15.85 18.64
CA LEU A 123 31.10 -16.91 19.39
C LEU A 123 32.12 -17.92 19.92
N GLU A 124 32.02 -18.30 21.18
CA GLU A 124 32.84 -19.33 21.82
C GLU A 124 31.97 -20.52 22.21
N SER A 125 32.41 -21.75 21.86
CA SER A 125 31.67 -22.96 22.18
C SER A 125 32.62 -24.14 22.35
N PRO A 126 32.43 -25.01 23.37
CA PRO A 126 33.17 -26.26 23.50
C PRO A 126 32.86 -27.29 22.40
N GLU A 127 31.76 -27.08 21.66
CA GLU A 127 31.39 -27.98 20.57
C GLU A 127 32.27 -27.76 19.32
N PHE A 128 32.89 -26.59 19.16
CA PHE A 128 33.77 -26.32 18.02
C PHE A 128 35.06 -27.16 18.02
N PRO A 129 35.79 -27.26 19.15
CA PRO A 129 36.92 -28.18 19.25
C PRO A 129 36.53 -29.64 19.03
N LYS A 130 35.41 -30.09 19.60
CA LYS A 130 34.92 -31.49 19.43
C LYS A 130 34.64 -31.81 17.97
N LEU A 131 34.00 -30.88 17.24
CA LEU A 131 33.71 -31.07 15.81
C LEU A 131 35.00 -31.14 14.98
N GLN A 132 36.00 -30.32 15.29
CA GLN A 132 37.32 -30.33 14.65
C GLN A 132 38.07 -31.63 14.95
N GLU A 133 38.07 -32.08 16.21
CA GLU A 133 38.64 -33.38 16.61
C GLU A 133 38.02 -34.55 15.86
N ALA A 134 36.67 -34.60 15.77
CA ALA A 134 35.93 -35.62 15.03
C ALA A 134 36.32 -35.62 13.54
N TYR A 135 36.49 -34.44 12.94
CA TYR A 135 36.90 -34.29 11.55
C TYR A 135 38.32 -34.84 11.33
N PHE A 136 39.31 -34.43 12.12
CA PHE A 136 40.70 -34.88 11.99
C PHE A 136 40.85 -36.39 12.26
N THR A 137 40.09 -36.90 13.22
CA THR A 137 40.02 -38.37 13.47
C THR A 137 39.46 -39.11 12.24
N SER A 138 38.38 -38.57 11.65
CA SER A 138 37.77 -39.15 10.46
C SER A 138 38.69 -39.03 9.23
N GLU A 139 39.45 -37.94 9.08
CA GLU A 139 40.42 -37.74 8.03
C GLU A 139 41.53 -38.81 8.09
N SER A 140 42.12 -39.02 9.29
CA SER A 140 43.17 -40.05 9.47
C SER A 140 42.63 -41.49 9.23
N ASN A 141 41.41 -41.79 9.70
CA ASN A 141 40.74 -43.05 9.45
C ASN A 141 40.46 -43.27 7.94
N LEU A 142 40.01 -42.23 7.26
CA LEU A 142 39.72 -42.31 5.82
C LEU A 142 41.00 -42.56 5.02
N GLU A 143 42.14 -41.93 5.39
CA GLU A 143 43.44 -42.19 4.76
C GLU A 143 43.90 -43.64 4.95
N PHE A 144 43.79 -44.15 6.18
CA PHE A 144 44.07 -45.56 6.50
C PHE A 144 43.20 -46.50 5.68
N LEU A 145 41.89 -46.32 5.71
CA LEU A 145 40.93 -47.16 4.99
C LEU A 145 41.09 -47.05 3.47
N ALA A 146 41.50 -45.92 2.94
CA ALA A 146 41.79 -45.77 1.52
C ALA A 146 42.99 -46.64 1.08
N ALA A 147 44.08 -46.61 1.87
CA ALA A 147 45.28 -47.44 1.61
C ALA A 147 44.92 -48.94 1.74
N GLU A 148 44.14 -49.33 2.74
CA GLU A 148 43.69 -50.71 2.93
C GLU A 148 42.76 -51.18 1.83
N PHE A 149 41.83 -50.33 1.36
CA PHE A 149 40.93 -50.61 0.24
C PHE A 149 41.73 -50.91 -1.05
N GLU A 150 42.70 -50.07 -1.42
CA GLU A 150 43.52 -50.32 -2.58
C GLU A 150 44.35 -51.61 -2.44
N ARG A 151 44.92 -51.90 -1.27
CA ARG A 151 45.62 -53.15 -1.01
C ARG A 151 44.69 -54.37 -1.15
N GLN A 152 43.55 -54.36 -0.55
CA GLN A 152 42.57 -55.49 -0.62
C GLN A 152 41.97 -55.65 -2.02
N LYS A 153 41.84 -54.57 -2.77
CA LYS A 153 41.40 -54.60 -4.17
C LYS A 153 42.41 -55.34 -5.03
N THR A 154 43.71 -55.02 -4.93
CA THR A 154 44.80 -55.72 -5.67
C THR A 154 44.83 -57.20 -5.33
N LEU A 155 44.77 -57.57 -4.03
CA LEU A 155 44.74 -58.98 -3.61
C LEU A 155 43.48 -59.72 -4.07
N SER A 156 42.36 -59.06 -4.16
CA SER A 156 41.10 -59.63 -4.67
C SER A 156 41.16 -59.84 -6.20
N ASP A 157 41.76 -58.91 -6.94
CA ASP A 157 41.92 -59.00 -8.39
C ASP A 157 42.87 -60.15 -8.77
N GLU A 158 43.88 -60.45 -7.91
CA GLU A 158 44.81 -61.60 -8.04
C GLU A 158 44.24 -62.90 -7.48
N ASN A 159 42.99 -62.94 -7.00
CA ASN A 159 42.32 -64.11 -6.38
C ASN A 159 43.01 -64.65 -5.12
N VAL A 160 43.84 -63.85 -4.42
CA VAL A 160 44.58 -64.23 -3.22
C VAL A 160 43.73 -64.11 -1.94
N ASN A 161 42.73 -63.24 -1.93
CA ASN A 161 41.94 -62.94 -0.73
C ASN A 161 40.47 -63.33 -0.87
N ALA A 162 39.82 -63.58 0.28
CA ALA A 162 38.38 -63.88 0.34
C ALA A 162 37.56 -62.66 -0.11
N LYS A 163 36.65 -62.78 -1.06
CA LYS A 163 35.74 -61.70 -1.54
C LYS A 163 35.01 -61.00 -0.40
N LYS A 164 34.71 -61.68 0.70
CA LYS A 164 34.10 -61.12 1.92
C LYS A 164 34.96 -60.07 2.59
N ALA A 165 36.32 -60.26 2.61
CA ALA A 165 37.24 -59.29 3.21
C ALA A 165 37.29 -58.01 2.40
N PHE A 166 37.36 -58.08 1.08
CA PHE A 166 37.28 -56.94 0.18
C PHE A 166 35.96 -56.17 0.28
N GLN A 167 34.83 -56.93 0.32
CA GLN A 167 33.49 -56.29 0.49
C GLN A 167 33.37 -55.52 1.82
N LYS A 168 33.92 -56.07 2.90
CA LYS A 168 33.95 -55.37 4.20
C LYS A 168 34.75 -54.07 4.15
N ILE A 169 36.00 -54.12 3.70
CA ILE A 169 36.85 -52.95 3.59
C ILE A 169 36.25 -51.89 2.68
N LYS A 170 35.62 -52.30 1.57
CA LYS A 170 34.91 -51.38 0.69
C LYS A 170 33.77 -50.65 1.44
N ALA A 171 32.97 -51.42 2.19
CA ALA A 171 31.88 -50.82 2.97
C ALA A 171 32.38 -49.88 4.06
N ASP A 172 33.44 -50.25 4.78
CA ASP A 172 34.06 -49.43 5.81
C ASP A 172 34.64 -48.12 5.23
N PHE A 173 35.35 -48.22 4.09
CA PHE A 173 35.89 -47.03 3.37
C PHE A 173 34.77 -46.09 2.92
N GLU A 174 33.73 -46.61 2.27
CA GLU A 174 32.62 -45.75 1.78
C GLU A 174 31.86 -45.10 2.98
N THR A 175 31.69 -45.84 4.08
CA THR A 175 31.05 -45.30 5.30
C THR A 175 31.87 -44.15 5.90
N GLU A 176 33.19 -44.31 6.06
CA GLU A 176 34.06 -43.26 6.59
C GLU A 176 34.16 -42.06 5.66
N LYS A 177 34.20 -42.31 4.36
CA LYS A 177 34.15 -41.23 3.34
C LYS A 177 32.91 -40.36 3.45
N VAL A 178 31.73 -40.94 3.66
CA VAL A 178 30.47 -40.20 3.91
C VAL A 178 30.56 -39.42 5.20
N ARG A 179 31.07 -40.03 6.28
CA ARG A 179 31.27 -39.36 7.58
C ARG A 179 32.20 -38.16 7.48
N HIS A 180 33.37 -38.33 6.88
CA HIS A 180 34.35 -37.27 6.65
C HIS A 180 33.75 -36.12 5.85
N ASN A 181 33.03 -36.40 4.76
CA ASN A 181 32.37 -35.38 3.95
C ASN A 181 31.28 -34.61 4.71
N SER A 182 30.54 -35.28 5.60
CA SER A 182 29.55 -34.64 6.47
C SER A 182 30.21 -33.69 7.47
N LEU A 183 31.26 -34.13 8.15
CA LEU A 183 32.02 -33.31 9.10
C LEU A 183 32.68 -32.09 8.42
N LYS A 184 33.24 -32.32 7.22
CA LYS A 184 33.80 -31.23 6.40
C LYS A 184 32.77 -30.17 6.05
N LYS A 185 31.54 -30.58 5.65
CA LYS A 185 30.44 -29.63 5.39
C LYS A 185 30.07 -28.84 6.64
N GLN A 186 29.99 -29.47 7.81
CA GLN A 186 29.68 -28.78 9.08
C GLN A 186 30.76 -27.74 9.43
N LEU A 187 32.07 -28.07 9.27
CA LEU A 187 33.16 -27.13 9.49
C LEU A 187 33.15 -25.98 8.49
N ASN A 188 32.80 -26.24 7.23
CA ASN A 188 32.64 -25.18 6.21
C ASN A 188 31.56 -24.18 6.58
N MET A 189 30.42 -24.64 7.11
CA MET A 189 29.33 -23.75 7.57
C MET A 189 29.77 -22.83 8.72
N LEU A 190 30.75 -23.28 9.51
CA LEU A 190 31.34 -22.52 10.62
C LEU A 190 32.58 -21.71 10.21
N HIS A 191 33.01 -21.75 8.95
CA HIS A 191 34.25 -21.16 8.45
C HIS A 191 35.51 -21.69 9.18
N LEU A 192 35.49 -22.94 9.68
CA LEU A 192 36.57 -23.60 10.39
C LEU A 192 37.38 -24.59 9.52
N ALA A 193 37.04 -24.77 8.26
CA ALA A 193 37.61 -25.81 7.38
C ALA A 193 39.07 -25.59 6.98
N GLY A 194 39.70 -24.48 7.34
CA GLY A 194 41.11 -24.18 7.00
C GLY A 194 42.07 -24.37 8.18
N SER A 195 41.61 -24.80 9.34
CA SER A 195 42.47 -25.02 10.51
C SER A 195 43.15 -26.38 10.40
N GLY A 196 44.49 -26.45 10.43
CA GLY A 196 45.25 -27.71 10.51
C GLY A 196 45.17 -28.32 11.91
N VAL A 197 45.62 -29.59 12.04
CA VAL A 197 45.61 -30.40 13.29
C VAL A 197 46.21 -29.69 14.51
N GLY A 198 47.12 -28.73 14.29
CA GLY A 198 47.74 -27.95 15.34
C GLY A 198 47.01 -26.67 15.76
N ASN A 199 45.88 -26.34 15.13
CA ASN A 199 45.23 -25.04 15.30
C ASN A 199 43.71 -25.18 15.53
N ILE A 200 43.35 -25.96 16.58
CA ILE A 200 41.95 -26.15 16.95
C ILE A 200 41.44 -24.88 17.66
N SER A 201 40.34 -24.30 17.13
CA SER A 201 39.75 -23.07 17.66
C SER A 201 38.47 -23.36 18.46
N SER A 202 38.36 -22.75 19.65
CA SER A 202 37.11 -22.72 20.42
C SER A 202 36.19 -21.56 20.03
N THR A 203 36.62 -20.70 19.09
CA THR A 203 35.87 -19.50 18.72
C THR A 203 35.60 -19.46 17.21
N VAL A 204 34.43 -18.91 16.86
CA VAL A 204 33.95 -18.75 15.47
C VAL A 204 33.51 -17.31 15.26
N SER A 205 33.80 -16.77 14.09
CA SER A 205 33.33 -15.47 13.68
C SER A 205 31.86 -15.54 13.26
N VAL A 206 31.04 -14.67 13.83
CA VAL A 206 29.68 -14.38 13.32
C VAL A 206 29.83 -13.26 12.30
N THR A 207 29.43 -13.53 11.05
CA THR A 207 29.64 -12.61 9.94
C THR A 207 28.32 -12.05 9.42
N ALA A 208 28.34 -10.83 8.86
CA ALA A 208 27.21 -10.20 8.20
C ALA A 208 26.89 -10.93 6.87
N PRO A 209 25.65 -11.42 6.63
CA PRO A 209 25.27 -12.09 5.40
C PRO A 209 25.10 -11.12 4.21
N ILE A 210 24.76 -9.87 4.47
CA ILE A 210 24.60 -8.78 3.51
C ILE A 210 25.36 -7.54 3.95
N SER A 211 25.66 -6.64 3.01
CA SER A 211 26.13 -5.30 3.33
C SER A 211 24.94 -4.43 3.72
N GLY A 212 25.07 -3.57 4.72
CA GLY A 212 23.99 -2.71 5.18
C GLY A 212 24.27 -2.10 6.56
N TYR A 213 23.22 -1.59 7.18
CA TYR A 213 23.29 -0.97 8.50
C TYR A 213 22.74 -1.92 9.56
N ILE A 214 23.42 -2.00 10.70
CA ILE A 214 22.92 -2.71 11.89
C ILE A 214 21.74 -1.92 12.47
N THR A 215 20.56 -2.51 12.50
CA THR A 215 19.37 -1.87 13.08
C THR A 215 19.10 -2.30 14.52
N GLU A 216 19.46 -3.55 14.84
CA GLU A 216 19.25 -4.11 16.18
C GLU A 216 20.43 -4.97 16.60
N VAL A 217 20.77 -4.90 17.89
CA VAL A 217 21.76 -5.77 18.55
C VAL A 217 21.07 -6.42 19.75
N ASN A 218 20.61 -7.67 19.56
CA ASN A 218 19.79 -8.40 20.56
C ASN A 218 20.63 -9.25 21.53
N ILE A 219 21.93 -8.99 21.63
CA ILE A 219 22.89 -9.76 22.46
C ILE A 219 23.80 -8.85 23.28
N LYS A 220 24.40 -9.44 24.30
CA LYS A 220 25.44 -8.83 25.14
C LYS A 220 26.64 -9.77 25.24
N ILE A 221 27.80 -9.25 25.57
CA ILE A 221 28.98 -10.08 25.90
C ILE A 221 28.62 -11.00 27.06
N GLY A 222 28.92 -12.30 26.90
CA GLY A 222 28.53 -13.33 27.86
C GLY A 222 27.14 -13.93 27.65
N SER A 223 26.34 -13.43 26.71
CA SER A 223 25.04 -14.04 26.38
C SER A 223 25.23 -15.45 25.84
N ASN A 224 24.42 -16.37 26.36
CA ASN A 224 24.26 -17.70 25.78
C ASN A 224 23.27 -17.62 24.64
N VAL A 225 23.71 -17.99 23.42
CA VAL A 225 22.92 -17.91 22.20
C VAL A 225 22.66 -19.31 21.62
N GLN A 226 21.49 -19.43 20.97
CA GLN A 226 21.03 -20.68 20.36
C GLN A 226 20.59 -20.45 18.91
N PRO A 227 20.65 -21.48 18.04
CA PRO A 227 20.12 -21.41 16.70
C PRO A 227 18.64 -20.97 16.67
N GLY A 228 18.29 -20.15 15.68
CA GLY A 228 16.93 -19.66 15.47
C GLY A 228 16.59 -18.33 16.14
N ASN A 229 17.40 -17.85 17.08
CA ASN A 229 17.24 -16.52 17.66
C ASN A 229 18.05 -15.49 16.89
N PRO A 230 17.48 -14.36 16.45
CA PRO A 230 18.21 -13.29 15.78
C PRO A 230 19.13 -12.60 16.79
N LEU A 231 20.41 -12.50 16.43
CA LEU A 231 21.43 -11.78 17.21
C LEU A 231 21.58 -10.34 16.78
N PHE A 232 21.49 -10.12 15.47
CA PHE A 232 21.58 -8.83 14.82
C PHE A 232 20.54 -8.77 13.70
N SER A 233 19.99 -7.58 13.45
CA SER A 233 19.21 -7.27 12.27
C SER A 233 19.98 -6.29 11.38
N ILE A 234 20.08 -6.57 10.09
CA ILE A 234 20.82 -5.78 9.10
C ILE A 234 19.88 -5.38 7.98
N VAL A 235 19.93 -4.12 7.57
CA VAL A 235 19.11 -3.58 6.46
C VAL A 235 19.99 -2.89 5.42
N ASP A 236 19.72 -3.16 4.16
CA ASP A 236 20.29 -2.47 3.01
C ASP A 236 19.30 -1.48 2.43
N ASN A 237 19.46 -0.20 2.75
CA ASN A 237 18.56 0.86 2.32
C ASN A 237 18.69 1.24 0.83
N SER A 238 19.61 0.61 0.07
CA SER A 238 19.87 0.95 -1.34
C SER A 238 18.71 0.58 -2.29
N LYS A 239 17.80 -0.30 -1.87
CA LYS A 239 16.69 -0.84 -2.67
C LYS A 239 15.32 -0.57 -2.05
N MET A 240 15.18 0.58 -1.42
CA MET A 240 13.89 0.97 -0.85
C MET A 240 12.83 1.20 -1.92
N HIS A 241 11.61 0.82 -1.60
CA HIS A 241 10.41 1.13 -2.38
C HIS A 241 9.32 1.68 -1.47
N VAL A 242 8.24 2.14 -2.06
CA VAL A 242 7.07 2.62 -1.32
C VAL A 242 5.91 1.66 -1.54
N ASP A 243 5.27 1.26 -0.45
CA ASP A 243 3.99 0.56 -0.47
C ASP A 243 2.87 1.58 -0.28
N LEU A 244 2.08 1.80 -1.32
CA LEU A 244 0.95 2.72 -1.35
C LEU A 244 -0.34 1.96 -1.14
N LEU A 245 -1.22 2.47 -0.29
CA LEU A 245 -2.53 1.91 -0.02
C LEU A 245 -3.58 2.55 -0.93
N VAL A 246 -4.02 1.80 -1.93
CA VAL A 246 -5.02 2.25 -2.90
C VAL A 246 -6.37 1.60 -2.60
N TYR A 247 -7.41 2.42 -2.43
CA TYR A 247 -8.76 1.93 -2.16
C TYR A 247 -9.39 1.21 -3.36
N GLU A 248 -10.29 0.28 -3.11
CA GLU A 248 -10.97 -0.54 -4.11
C GLU A 248 -11.58 0.28 -5.25
N LYS A 249 -12.23 1.41 -4.95
CA LYS A 249 -12.87 2.29 -5.94
C LYS A 249 -11.90 2.83 -7.01
N ASP A 250 -10.62 2.98 -6.66
CA ASP A 250 -9.59 3.57 -7.52
C ASP A 250 -8.66 2.51 -8.13
N LEU A 251 -8.73 1.26 -7.66
CA LEU A 251 -7.81 0.19 -8.02
C LEU A 251 -7.81 -0.12 -9.53
N GLN A 252 -8.97 -0.05 -10.19
CA GLN A 252 -9.07 -0.33 -11.63
C GLN A 252 -8.29 0.67 -12.49
N LYS A 253 -8.06 1.88 -11.98
CA LYS A 253 -7.34 2.95 -12.67
C LYS A 253 -5.83 2.85 -12.49
N VAL A 254 -5.35 2.08 -11.49
CA VAL A 254 -3.93 1.95 -11.15
C VAL A 254 -3.29 0.78 -11.90
N LYS A 255 -2.18 1.06 -12.59
CA LYS A 255 -1.47 0.08 -13.42
C LYS A 255 0.04 0.21 -13.25
N PRO A 256 0.80 -0.90 -13.38
CA PRO A 256 2.24 -0.82 -13.48
C PRO A 256 2.69 0.11 -14.60
N GLY A 257 3.76 0.86 -14.34
CA GLY A 257 4.33 1.81 -15.29
C GLY A 257 3.87 3.26 -15.10
N GLN A 258 2.85 3.52 -14.28
CA GLN A 258 2.40 4.88 -13.96
C GLN A 258 3.42 5.61 -13.08
N THR A 259 3.51 6.93 -13.29
CA THR A 259 4.35 7.80 -12.46
C THR A 259 3.65 8.12 -11.15
N VAL A 260 4.43 8.15 -10.08
CA VAL A 260 3.97 8.53 -8.74
C VAL A 260 4.86 9.65 -8.23
N ARG A 261 4.26 10.61 -7.58
CA ARG A 261 4.95 11.70 -6.88
C ARG A 261 4.66 11.56 -5.40
N PHE A 262 5.71 11.39 -4.58
CA PHE A 262 5.56 11.28 -3.12
C PHE A 262 6.07 12.52 -2.43
N VAL A 263 5.40 12.87 -1.34
CA VAL A 263 5.84 13.90 -0.41
C VAL A 263 6.08 13.25 0.94
N LEU A 264 7.30 13.37 1.45
CA LEU A 264 7.64 12.94 2.79
C LEU A 264 7.15 13.98 3.79
N THR A 265 6.35 13.57 4.75
CA THR A 265 5.70 14.47 5.72
C THR A 265 6.71 15.21 6.61
N ASN A 266 7.94 14.71 6.72
CA ASN A 266 8.96 15.21 7.66
C ASN A 266 10.16 15.91 7.01
N GLN A 267 10.18 16.12 5.69
CA GLN A 267 11.30 16.74 5.00
C GLN A 267 10.78 17.80 4.02
N ASP A 268 10.81 19.06 4.40
CA ASP A 268 10.59 20.28 3.59
C ASP A 268 9.68 20.16 2.35
N ASN A 269 8.67 19.28 2.39
CA ASN A 269 7.75 18.96 1.29
C ASN A 269 8.46 18.66 -0.04
N SER A 270 9.69 18.13 -0.01
CA SER A 270 10.41 17.77 -1.22
C SER A 270 9.68 16.63 -1.94
N GLU A 271 9.36 16.88 -3.20
CA GLU A 271 8.68 15.92 -4.06
C GLU A 271 9.70 14.89 -4.58
N ILE A 272 9.42 13.62 -4.34
CA ILE A 272 10.20 12.49 -4.85
C ILE A 272 9.38 11.82 -5.95
N GLN A 273 10.01 11.55 -7.07
CA GLN A 273 9.38 10.83 -8.16
C GLN A 273 9.63 9.33 -8.05
N GLY A 274 8.63 8.56 -8.45
CA GLY A 274 8.69 7.12 -8.53
C GLY A 274 7.84 6.55 -9.64
N LYS A 275 7.89 5.22 -9.77
CA LYS A 275 7.13 4.49 -10.79
C LYS A 275 6.54 3.23 -10.20
N ILE A 276 5.25 2.99 -10.45
CA ILE A 276 4.59 1.76 -10.03
C ILE A 276 5.19 0.58 -10.82
N PHE A 277 5.72 -0.41 -10.10
CA PHE A 277 6.20 -1.64 -10.70
C PHE A 277 5.27 -2.83 -10.46
N SER A 278 4.46 -2.80 -9.40
CA SER A 278 3.53 -3.89 -9.10
C SER A 278 2.28 -3.40 -8.39
N VAL A 279 1.16 -4.09 -8.64
CA VAL A 279 -0.12 -3.89 -7.95
C VAL A 279 -0.49 -5.19 -7.26
N GLY A 280 -0.66 -5.15 -5.96
CA GLY A 280 -1.04 -6.29 -5.13
C GLY A 280 -2.34 -6.95 -5.61
N LYS A 281 -2.55 -8.20 -5.21
CA LYS A 281 -3.73 -9.00 -5.58
C LYS A 281 -4.55 -9.43 -4.36
N ALA A 282 -4.22 -8.90 -3.19
CA ALA A 282 -4.93 -9.17 -1.95
C ALA A 282 -5.29 -7.85 -1.27
N PHE A 283 -6.44 -7.80 -0.64
CA PHE A 283 -6.84 -6.68 0.20
C PHE A 283 -6.17 -6.78 1.57
N GLU A 284 -5.77 -5.64 2.10
CA GLU A 284 -5.44 -5.53 3.51
C GLU A 284 -6.76 -5.47 4.31
N ASN A 285 -6.93 -6.42 5.23
CA ASN A 285 -8.21 -6.67 5.90
C ASN A 285 -8.74 -5.47 6.72
N GLU A 286 -7.85 -4.62 7.21
CA GLU A 286 -8.24 -3.49 8.07
C GLU A 286 -8.71 -2.26 7.28
N THR A 287 -8.16 -2.02 6.11
CA THR A 287 -8.32 -0.76 5.37
C THR A 287 -9.14 -0.88 4.09
N LYS A 288 -9.48 -2.10 3.64
CA LYS A 288 -10.09 -2.38 2.32
C LYS A 288 -9.30 -1.73 1.17
N SER A 289 -8.00 -1.69 1.31
CA SER A 289 -7.07 -1.18 0.31
C SER A 289 -6.19 -2.30 -0.21
N VAL A 290 -5.57 -2.07 -1.35
CA VAL A 290 -4.58 -2.96 -1.95
C VAL A 290 -3.24 -2.25 -1.94
N ALA A 291 -2.19 -2.96 -1.56
CA ALA A 291 -0.83 -2.45 -1.62
C ALA A 291 -0.37 -2.30 -3.08
N VAL A 292 0.07 -1.11 -3.45
CA VAL A 292 0.66 -0.80 -4.75
C VAL A 292 2.12 -0.44 -4.53
N HIS A 293 3.01 -1.17 -5.16
CA HIS A 293 4.45 -1.02 -4.97
C HIS A 293 5.04 -0.09 -6.02
N ALA A 294 5.75 0.95 -5.57
CA ALA A 294 6.39 1.92 -6.43
C ALA A 294 7.88 2.08 -6.12
N ASP A 295 8.73 2.02 -7.15
CA ASP A 295 10.15 2.32 -7.05
C ASP A 295 10.39 3.83 -6.83
N ILE A 296 11.48 4.15 -6.15
CA ILE A 296 11.94 5.51 -5.91
C ILE A 296 13.01 5.85 -6.94
N LEU A 297 12.77 6.89 -7.75
CA LEU A 297 13.67 7.29 -8.84
C LEU A 297 14.75 8.31 -8.42
N ASN A 298 14.73 8.79 -7.18
CA ASN A 298 15.66 9.83 -6.72
C ASN A 298 16.43 9.38 -5.47
N ASP A 299 17.72 9.09 -5.65
CA ASP A 299 18.64 8.54 -4.64
C ASP A 299 19.21 9.57 -3.64
N LYS A 300 18.83 10.83 -3.74
CA LYS A 300 19.49 11.90 -2.94
C LYS A 300 18.98 12.04 -1.51
N GLN A 301 17.89 11.38 -1.15
CA GLN A 301 17.31 11.48 0.19
C GLN A 301 17.62 10.25 1.02
N ILE A 302 17.98 10.47 2.29
CA ILE A 302 18.15 9.39 3.26
C ILE A 302 16.75 8.90 3.66
N LEU A 303 16.36 7.77 3.08
CA LEU A 303 15.11 7.11 3.39
C LEU A 303 15.36 6.02 4.42
N ILE A 304 14.43 5.88 5.37
CA ILE A 304 14.43 4.84 6.40
C ILE A 304 13.16 4.01 6.24
N PRO A 305 13.19 2.70 6.42
CA PRO A 305 11.99 1.87 6.39
C PRO A 305 10.94 2.34 7.38
N GLY A 306 9.67 2.34 6.97
CA GLY A 306 8.54 2.77 7.82
C GLY A 306 8.24 4.27 7.80
N MET A 307 8.94 5.09 6.99
CA MET A 307 8.57 6.49 6.82
C MET A 307 7.23 6.61 6.10
N TYR A 308 6.34 7.44 6.66
CA TYR A 308 5.04 7.72 6.05
C TYR A 308 5.17 8.65 4.85
N VAL A 309 4.44 8.35 3.79
CA VAL A 309 4.41 9.13 2.55
C VAL A 309 2.98 9.43 2.10
N ASN A 310 2.78 10.63 1.58
CA ASN A 310 1.60 10.97 0.79
C ASN A 310 1.99 10.91 -0.69
N ALA A 311 1.18 10.28 -1.51
CA ALA A 311 1.47 10.06 -2.91
C ALA A 311 0.34 10.50 -3.82
N LEU A 312 0.72 11.01 -4.99
CA LEU A 312 -0.14 11.34 -6.10
C LEU A 312 0.20 10.39 -7.25
N ILE A 313 -0.70 9.49 -7.57
CA ILE A 313 -0.55 8.54 -8.69
C ILE A 313 -1.15 9.19 -9.94
N ASP A 314 -0.33 9.42 -10.97
CA ASP A 314 -0.79 9.94 -12.25
C ASP A 314 -1.48 8.82 -13.04
N ILE A 315 -2.80 8.90 -13.22
CA ILE A 315 -3.58 7.86 -13.93
C ILE A 315 -3.81 8.15 -15.41
N GLY A 316 -3.26 9.23 -15.90
CA GLY A 316 -3.21 9.60 -17.30
C GLY A 316 -3.74 10.98 -17.59
N LYS A 317 -3.54 11.39 -18.83
CA LYS A 317 -4.10 12.61 -19.38
C LYS A 317 -5.31 12.21 -20.20
N ASN A 318 -6.50 12.54 -19.74
CA ASN A 318 -7.72 12.34 -20.50
C ASN A 318 -8.09 13.67 -21.18
N ALA A 319 -8.35 13.61 -22.48
CA ALA A 319 -8.98 14.71 -23.17
C ALA A 319 -10.44 14.78 -22.69
N VAL A 320 -10.76 15.82 -21.95
CA VAL A 320 -12.09 16.03 -21.35
C VAL A 320 -12.65 17.37 -21.79
N ASN A 321 -13.97 17.49 -21.82
CA ASN A 321 -14.62 18.78 -21.97
C ASN A 321 -14.35 19.63 -20.74
N ALA A 322 -13.68 20.73 -20.93
CA ALA A 322 -13.30 21.64 -19.85
C ALA A 322 -13.81 23.06 -20.13
N LEU A 323 -14.10 23.76 -19.06
CA LEU A 323 -14.43 25.18 -19.05
C LEU A 323 -13.51 25.92 -18.09
N PRO A 324 -13.31 27.21 -18.22
CA PRO A 324 -12.70 28.01 -17.17
C PRO A 324 -13.46 27.82 -15.83
N VAL A 325 -12.75 27.83 -14.72
CA VAL A 325 -13.36 27.64 -13.39
C VAL A 325 -14.48 28.67 -13.13
N ASP A 326 -14.34 29.89 -13.64
CA ASP A 326 -15.32 30.98 -13.52
C ASP A 326 -16.63 30.72 -14.27
N ALA A 327 -16.65 29.74 -15.18
CA ALA A 327 -17.86 29.34 -15.90
C ALA A 327 -18.83 28.55 -15.02
N VAL A 328 -18.33 27.87 -13.98
CA VAL A 328 -19.14 26.98 -13.10
C VAL A 328 -19.51 27.72 -11.83
N VAL A 329 -20.79 27.75 -11.51
CA VAL A 329 -21.33 28.33 -10.28
C VAL A 329 -21.92 27.25 -9.39
N LYS A 330 -21.82 27.46 -8.07
CA LYS A 330 -22.40 26.56 -7.08
C LYS A 330 -23.63 27.23 -6.44
N ALA A 331 -24.74 26.52 -6.43
CA ALA A 331 -25.97 26.92 -5.75
C ALA A 331 -26.68 25.69 -5.19
N ASP A 332 -27.25 25.78 -4.00
CA ASP A 332 -28.04 24.73 -3.35
C ASP A 332 -27.32 23.36 -3.30
N GLY A 333 -25.98 23.35 -3.13
CA GLY A 333 -25.17 22.14 -3.10
C GLY A 333 -24.95 21.46 -4.46
N ARG A 334 -25.41 22.09 -5.56
CA ARG A 334 -25.23 21.61 -6.94
C ARG A 334 -24.37 22.58 -7.73
N GLU A 335 -23.92 22.15 -8.91
CA GLU A 335 -23.07 22.92 -9.81
C GLU A 335 -23.78 23.17 -11.12
N PHE A 336 -23.64 24.38 -11.64
CA PHE A 336 -24.34 24.84 -12.81
C PHE A 336 -23.45 25.61 -13.76
N ILE A 337 -23.79 25.59 -15.04
CA ILE A 337 -23.30 26.49 -16.09
C ILE A 337 -24.49 27.21 -16.71
N PHE A 338 -24.22 28.29 -17.42
CA PHE A 338 -25.22 29.02 -18.19
C PHE A 338 -24.93 28.90 -19.67
N ILE A 339 -25.98 28.68 -20.48
CA ILE A 339 -25.91 28.72 -21.92
C ILE A 339 -26.82 29.86 -22.43
N LEU A 340 -26.36 30.52 -23.49
CA LEU A 340 -27.19 31.49 -24.21
C LEU A 340 -28.09 30.71 -25.17
N GLU A 341 -29.39 30.79 -24.96
CA GLU A 341 -30.40 30.11 -25.76
C GLU A 341 -30.81 30.96 -26.93
N GLU A 342 -31.27 32.20 -26.68
CA GLU A 342 -31.75 33.12 -27.71
C GLU A 342 -31.40 34.56 -27.43
N ILE A 343 -31.35 35.36 -28.48
CA ILE A 343 -31.25 36.81 -28.43
C ILE A 343 -32.45 37.42 -29.15
N HIS A 344 -33.34 38.01 -28.45
CA HIS A 344 -34.49 38.68 -29.05
C HIS A 344 -34.22 40.20 -29.28
N ASP A 345 -34.45 40.66 -30.50
CA ASP A 345 -34.50 42.09 -30.80
C ASP A 345 -35.91 42.61 -30.40
N MET A 346 -35.94 43.47 -29.41
CA MET A 346 -37.20 44.06 -28.95
C MET A 346 -37.76 45.02 -29.95
N SER A 347 -39.05 44.89 -30.29
CA SER A 347 -39.74 45.84 -31.14
C SER A 347 -39.95 47.17 -30.38
N GLU A 348 -40.01 48.31 -31.12
CA GLU A 348 -40.23 49.64 -30.52
C GLU A 348 -41.50 49.76 -29.65
N LYS A 349 -42.46 48.82 -29.79
CA LYS A 349 -43.69 48.78 -29.00
C LYS A 349 -43.45 48.15 -27.62
N ASP A 350 -42.64 47.14 -27.54
CA ASP A 350 -42.34 46.44 -26.28
C ASP A 350 -41.36 47.22 -25.38
N ALA A 351 -40.47 48.01 -25.98
CA ALA A 351 -39.58 48.92 -25.28
C ALA A 351 -40.28 50.06 -24.53
N LYS A 352 -41.48 50.46 -24.99
CA LYS A 352 -42.30 51.49 -24.32
C LYS A 352 -43.04 51.00 -23.10
N GLN A 353 -43.26 49.70 -22.94
CA GLN A 353 -44.01 49.12 -21.83
C GLN A 353 -43.12 48.68 -20.66
N LYS A 354 -41.87 48.31 -20.90
CA LYS A 354 -40.89 48.04 -19.88
C LYS A 354 -39.88 49.22 -19.84
N ALA A 355 -40.23 50.29 -19.07
CA ALA A 355 -39.55 51.58 -18.90
C ALA A 355 -38.02 51.49 -18.65
N ALA A 356 -37.26 51.15 -19.70
CA ALA A 356 -35.80 51.22 -19.70
C ALA A 356 -35.33 51.85 -21.01
N GLU A 357 -35.00 53.13 -21.02
CA GLU A 357 -34.35 53.79 -22.15
C GLU A 357 -33.11 53.05 -22.58
N GLY A 358 -33.08 52.60 -23.85
CA GLY A 358 -31.90 51.99 -24.46
C GLY A 358 -31.89 50.47 -24.64
N THR A 359 -32.90 49.70 -24.19
CA THR A 359 -32.92 48.25 -24.35
C THR A 359 -33.33 47.86 -25.75
N LYS A 360 -32.34 47.44 -26.56
CA LYS A 360 -32.59 46.93 -27.94
C LYS A 360 -32.57 45.42 -28.02
N LYS A 361 -31.95 44.73 -27.10
CA LYS A 361 -31.78 43.28 -27.11
C LYS A 361 -32.07 42.70 -25.74
N LEU A 362 -32.65 41.52 -25.73
CA LEU A 362 -32.89 40.70 -24.55
C LEU A 362 -32.13 39.40 -24.74
N TYR A 363 -31.31 39.02 -23.78
CA TYR A 363 -30.49 37.83 -23.80
C TYR A 363 -31.11 36.79 -22.85
N HIS A 364 -31.46 35.62 -23.39
CA HIS A 364 -32.04 34.52 -22.61
C HIS A 364 -30.95 33.49 -22.29
N PHE A 365 -30.74 33.26 -21.01
CA PHE A 365 -29.78 32.29 -20.51
C PHE A 365 -30.52 31.16 -19.80
N GLN A 366 -30.16 29.93 -20.14
CA GLN A 366 -30.66 28.74 -19.47
C GLN A 366 -29.61 28.22 -18.50
N ARG A 367 -30.05 27.90 -17.27
CA ARG A 367 -29.20 27.29 -16.25
C ARG A 367 -29.20 25.77 -16.43
N ILE A 368 -28.00 25.18 -16.58
CA ILE A 368 -27.80 23.75 -16.82
C ILE A 368 -27.05 23.16 -15.65
N GLU A 369 -27.59 22.12 -15.04
CA GLU A 369 -26.93 21.36 -13.99
C GLU A 369 -25.79 20.52 -14.58
N VAL A 370 -24.63 20.56 -13.93
CA VAL A 370 -23.42 19.87 -14.38
C VAL A 370 -22.77 19.13 -13.24
N LYS A 371 -21.98 18.14 -13.57
CA LYS A 371 -21.04 17.50 -12.66
C LYS A 371 -19.65 17.95 -12.99
N SER A 372 -18.97 18.62 -12.07
CA SER A 372 -17.55 18.96 -12.24
C SER A 372 -16.65 17.79 -11.87
N GLY A 373 -15.46 17.76 -12.50
CA GLY A 373 -14.41 16.77 -12.24
C GLY A 373 -13.10 17.45 -11.85
N THR A 374 -12.00 16.97 -12.42
CA THR A 374 -10.65 17.49 -12.16
C THR A 374 -10.51 18.95 -12.58
N ALA A 375 -9.99 19.78 -11.68
CA ALA A 375 -9.63 21.18 -11.96
C ALA A 375 -8.12 21.33 -12.01
N GLN A 376 -7.60 21.96 -13.09
CA GLN A 376 -6.16 22.19 -13.28
C GLN A 376 -5.90 23.42 -14.17
N LEU A 377 -4.92 24.22 -13.83
CA LEU A 377 -4.47 25.38 -14.63
C LEU A 377 -5.60 26.35 -15.02
N GLY A 378 -6.55 26.60 -14.10
CA GLY A 378 -7.67 27.52 -14.32
C GLY A 378 -8.86 26.93 -15.11
N TYR A 379 -8.78 25.66 -15.51
CA TYR A 379 -9.86 24.91 -16.16
C TYR A 379 -10.40 23.81 -15.26
N ILE A 380 -11.68 23.50 -15.42
CA ILE A 380 -12.37 22.41 -14.73
C ILE A 380 -13.07 21.50 -15.74
N GLN A 381 -12.95 20.20 -15.54
CA GLN A 381 -13.72 19.21 -16.29
C GLN A 381 -15.20 19.37 -15.98
N VAL A 382 -16.05 19.43 -16.99
CA VAL A 382 -17.50 19.59 -16.86
C VAL A 382 -18.23 18.54 -17.67
N THR A 383 -19.17 17.87 -17.02
CA THR A 383 -20.08 16.91 -17.65
C THR A 383 -21.51 17.39 -17.43
N PRO A 384 -22.21 17.89 -18.46
CA PRO A 384 -23.62 18.26 -18.35
C PRO A 384 -24.49 17.06 -18.01
N LEU A 385 -25.48 17.22 -17.14
CA LEU A 385 -26.43 16.15 -16.80
C LEU A 385 -27.51 15.98 -17.88
N GLN A 386 -27.66 16.97 -18.73
CA GLN A 386 -28.54 16.91 -19.89
C GLN A 386 -27.75 17.07 -21.19
N LYS A 387 -28.32 16.60 -22.30
CA LYS A 387 -27.67 16.65 -23.60
C LYS A 387 -27.70 18.09 -24.12
N LEU A 388 -26.51 18.64 -24.41
CA LEU A 388 -26.35 19.95 -25.02
C LEU A 388 -26.03 19.80 -26.50
N GLU A 389 -26.41 20.81 -27.28
CA GLU A 389 -25.98 20.93 -28.69
C GLU A 389 -24.45 21.18 -28.74
N LYS A 390 -23.82 20.67 -29.80
CA LYS A 390 -22.35 20.76 -29.93
C LYS A 390 -21.85 22.20 -30.02
N ASP A 391 -22.65 23.12 -30.50
CA ASP A 391 -22.31 24.52 -30.71
C ASP A 391 -22.99 25.46 -29.70
N ALA A 392 -23.51 24.91 -28.61
CA ALA A 392 -24.12 25.69 -27.53
C ALA A 392 -23.16 26.77 -27.03
N LYS A 393 -23.64 28.00 -26.98
CA LYS A 393 -22.87 29.15 -26.48
C LYS A 393 -22.90 29.18 -24.96
N ILE A 394 -21.80 28.75 -24.32
CA ILE A 394 -21.64 28.64 -22.86
C ILE A 394 -21.03 29.93 -22.34
N VAL A 395 -21.47 30.39 -21.19
CA VAL A 395 -20.88 31.51 -20.46
C VAL A 395 -19.57 31.05 -19.83
N LEU A 396 -18.45 31.56 -20.32
CA LEU A 396 -17.11 31.28 -19.82
C LEU A 396 -16.68 32.18 -18.66
N LYS A 397 -17.21 33.41 -18.62
CA LYS A 397 -16.98 34.42 -17.60
C LYS A 397 -18.27 35.18 -17.33
N GLY A 398 -18.52 35.59 -16.08
CA GLY A 398 -19.75 36.30 -15.71
C GLY A 398 -20.88 35.42 -15.21
N SER A 399 -20.72 34.09 -15.10
CA SER A 399 -21.73 33.15 -14.65
C SER A 399 -22.26 33.46 -13.25
N TYR A 400 -21.40 33.98 -12.36
CA TYR A 400 -21.82 34.40 -11.01
C TYR A 400 -22.79 35.58 -11.02
N TYR A 401 -22.61 36.54 -11.98
CA TYR A 401 -23.55 37.64 -12.14
C TYR A 401 -24.94 37.15 -12.57
N ILE A 402 -25.00 36.24 -13.53
CA ILE A 402 -26.27 35.66 -14.00
C ILE A 402 -26.96 34.89 -12.86
N GLN A 403 -26.22 34.09 -12.08
CA GLN A 403 -26.74 33.38 -10.92
C GLN A 403 -27.27 34.35 -9.84
N SER A 404 -26.57 35.44 -9.58
CA SER A 404 -27.00 36.47 -8.62
C SER A 404 -28.28 37.16 -9.09
N HIS A 405 -28.43 37.40 -10.40
CA HIS A 405 -29.62 37.98 -10.98
C HIS A 405 -30.83 37.05 -10.89
N LEU A 406 -30.61 35.73 -11.14
CA LEU A 406 -31.63 34.70 -10.95
C LEU A 406 -32.17 34.67 -9.54
N LEU A 407 -31.27 34.64 -8.54
CA LEU A 407 -31.66 34.62 -7.13
C LEU A 407 -32.46 35.86 -6.69
N LYS A 408 -32.12 37.05 -7.25
CA LYS A 408 -32.85 38.25 -7.01
C LYS A 408 -34.25 38.27 -7.61
N SER A 409 -34.43 37.69 -8.81
CA SER A 409 -35.74 37.56 -9.45
C SER A 409 -36.65 36.57 -8.73
N GLU A 410 -36.07 35.50 -8.15
CA GLU A 410 -36.82 34.52 -7.33
C GLU A 410 -37.15 35.04 -5.91
N GLY A 411 -36.25 35.83 -5.30
CA GLY A 411 -36.44 36.40 -3.95
C GLY A 411 -37.28 37.67 -3.90
N GLY A 412 -37.61 38.28 -5.03
CA GLY A 412 -38.37 39.52 -5.13
C GLY A 412 -39.90 39.37 -5.11
N GLY A 413 -40.42 38.15 -5.02
CA GLY A 413 -41.88 37.86 -5.02
C GLY A 413 -42.60 37.83 -3.66
N GLY A 414 -41.96 38.23 -2.59
CA GLY A 414 -42.55 38.11 -1.24
C GLY A 414 -42.28 39.30 -0.36
N HIS A 415 -42.96 40.44 -0.61
CA HIS A 415 -43.32 41.47 0.37
C HIS A 415 -44.12 42.60 -0.30
N GLU A 416 -45.41 42.38 -0.55
CA GLU A 416 -46.41 43.40 -0.50
C GLU A 416 -47.35 43.09 0.65
N HIS A 417 -47.26 43.91 1.69
CA HIS A 417 -48.32 44.22 2.62
C HIS A 417 -48.41 45.71 2.81
#